data_45cb6931fb79032ade9e30c7d1925fdc
#
_entry.id   45cb6931fb79032ade9e30c7d1925fdc
#
_cell.length_a   1.000
_cell.length_b   1.000
_cell.length_c   1.000
_cell.angle_alpha   90.00
_cell.angle_beta   90.00
_cell.angle_gamma   90.00
#
_symmetry.space_group_name_H-M   'P 1'
#
loop_
_entity.id
_entity.type
_entity.pdbx_description
1 polymer ?
#
loop_
_entity_poly.entity_id
_entity_poly.type
_entity_poly.pdbx_seq_one_letter_code
_entity_poly.pdbx_strand_id
1 'polypeptide(L)'
;MSDTPDDDAPVLDLLARMTADSLDASTLDPETLVLVRIAALVAVDAPPVSYALNLEVGGEVGLDAEDLRGVLTAIAPIVGTARVASATGNIVKALAAEIELEDLEIALEEELEAEEDGLT
;
A
#
# COMPACT_ATOMS: atom_id res chain seq x y z
N MET A 1 -30.75 -7.52 -8.10
CA MET A 1 -30.33 -6.93 -8.16
C MET A 1 -29.32 -6.90 -8.10
N SER A 2 -28.91 -7.17 -7.93
CA SER A 2 -27.80 -7.37 -7.81
C SER A 2 -26.95 -6.80 -8.72
N ASP A 3 -27.13 -5.84 -9.22
CA ASP A 3 -26.30 -5.19 -10.15
C ASP A 3 -25.36 -4.22 -9.50
N THR A 4 -25.13 -4.38 -8.22
CA THR A 4 -24.18 -3.55 -7.53
C THR A 4 -22.76 -3.98 -7.88
N PRO A 5 -21.77 -3.07 -7.84
CA PRO A 5 -20.37 -3.43 -8.10
C PRO A 5 -19.86 -4.55 -7.21
N ASP A 6 -20.43 -4.71 -6.03
CA ASP A 6 -20.03 -5.75 -5.09
C ASP A 6 -20.29 -7.15 -5.62
N ASP A 7 -21.30 -7.30 -6.48
CA ASP A 7 -21.61 -8.59 -7.09
C ASP A 7 -20.54 -9.01 -8.10
N ASP A 8 -19.81 -8.03 -8.67
CA ASP A 8 -18.78 -8.29 -9.65
C ASP A 8 -17.43 -8.58 -9.02
N ALA A 9 -17.23 -8.22 -7.76
CA ALA A 9 -15.96 -8.39 -7.07
C ALA A 9 -16.15 -8.81 -5.62
N PRO A 10 -16.81 -9.95 -5.36
CA PRO A 10 -17.12 -10.37 -3.99
C PRO A 10 -15.89 -10.67 -3.15
N VAL A 11 -14.81 -11.16 -3.77
CA VAL A 11 -13.58 -11.46 -3.03
C VAL A 11 -12.89 -10.19 -2.59
N LEU A 12 -12.77 -9.21 -3.48
CA LEU A 12 -12.15 -7.93 -3.15
C LEU A 12 -12.95 -7.19 -2.09
N ASP A 13 -14.28 -7.26 -2.16
CA ASP A 13 -15.14 -6.65 -1.17
C ASP A 13 -14.96 -7.30 0.20
N LEU A 14 -14.89 -8.62 0.25
CA LEU A 14 -14.62 -9.34 1.48
C LEU A 14 -13.27 -8.94 2.08
N LEU A 15 -12.22 -8.89 1.28
CA LEU A 15 -10.89 -8.51 1.73
C LEU A 15 -10.86 -7.08 2.27
N ALA A 16 -11.58 -6.16 1.62
CA ALA A 16 -11.69 -4.78 2.09
C ALA A 16 -12.37 -4.71 3.46
N ARG A 17 -13.43 -5.48 3.65
CA ARG A 17 -14.11 -5.54 4.95
C ARG A 17 -13.26 -6.15 6.02
N MET A 18 -12.53 -7.23 5.70
CA MET A 18 -11.61 -7.87 6.64
C MET A 18 -10.53 -6.88 7.08
N THR A 19 -10.01 -6.11 6.14
CA THR A 19 -8.99 -5.10 6.43
C THR A 19 -9.53 -4.03 7.37
N ALA A 20 -10.73 -3.50 7.07
CA ALA A 20 -11.38 -2.50 7.92
C ALA A 20 -11.67 -3.03 9.32
N ASP A 21 -12.23 -4.23 9.40
CA ASP A 21 -12.56 -4.85 10.68
C ASP A 21 -11.30 -5.12 11.52
N SER A 22 -10.22 -5.52 10.87
CA SER A 22 -8.93 -5.75 11.53
C SER A 22 -8.36 -4.45 12.10
N LEU A 23 -8.51 -3.34 11.37
CA LEU A 23 -8.07 -2.04 11.87
C LEU A 23 -8.83 -1.64 13.12
N ASP A 24 -10.15 -1.82 13.10
CA ASP A 24 -11.01 -1.45 14.23
C ASP A 24 -10.78 -2.33 15.46
N ALA A 25 -10.55 -3.62 15.25
CA ALA A 25 -10.37 -4.57 16.33
C ALA A 25 -8.96 -4.54 16.94
N SER A 26 -7.97 -4.05 16.22
CA SER A 26 -6.59 -4.05 16.71
C SER A 26 -6.37 -3.02 17.80
N THR A 27 -5.56 -3.40 18.80
CA THR A 27 -5.17 -2.49 19.88
C THR A 27 -3.85 -1.79 19.57
N LEU A 28 -3.23 -2.09 18.44
CA LEU A 28 -1.95 -1.47 18.05
C LEU A 28 -2.19 -0.05 17.55
N ASP A 29 -1.21 0.83 17.80
CA ASP A 29 -1.26 2.15 17.21
C ASP A 29 -1.07 2.05 15.68
N PRO A 30 -1.47 3.08 14.92
CA PRO A 30 -1.43 3.01 13.46
C PRO A 30 -0.04 2.70 12.87
N GLU A 31 1.01 3.27 13.43
CA GLU A 31 2.37 3.02 12.93
C GLU A 31 2.77 1.57 13.13
N THR A 32 2.57 1.06 14.33
CA THR A 32 2.90 -0.33 14.67
C THR A 32 2.08 -1.30 13.81
N LEU A 33 0.80 -1.01 13.63
CA LEU A 33 -0.08 -1.86 12.84
C LEU A 33 0.43 -1.99 11.40
N VAL A 34 0.83 -0.88 10.78
CA VAL A 34 1.35 -0.90 9.41
C VAL A 34 2.66 -1.69 9.34
N LEU A 35 3.57 -1.49 10.30
CA LEU A 35 4.84 -2.22 10.34
C LEU A 35 4.60 -3.74 10.46
N VAL A 36 3.66 -4.14 11.31
CA VAL A 36 3.30 -5.54 11.48
C VAL A 36 2.74 -6.13 10.18
N ARG A 37 1.88 -5.39 9.50
CA ARG A 37 1.30 -5.84 8.23
C ARG A 37 2.36 -5.99 7.14
N ILE A 38 3.28 -5.04 7.07
CA ILE A 38 4.38 -5.13 6.11
C ILE A 38 5.25 -6.36 6.39
N ALA A 39 5.56 -6.60 7.66
CA ALA A 39 6.32 -7.79 8.05
C ALA A 39 5.62 -9.08 7.62
N ALA A 40 4.30 -9.15 7.80
CA ALA A 40 3.51 -10.30 7.40
C ALA A 40 3.51 -10.48 5.87
N LEU A 41 3.41 -9.39 5.12
CA LEU A 41 3.47 -9.44 3.65
C LEU A 41 4.81 -9.99 3.17
N VAL A 42 5.90 -9.60 3.80
CA VAL A 42 7.23 -10.12 3.49
C VAL A 42 7.28 -11.62 3.74
N ALA A 43 6.76 -12.06 4.89
CA ALA A 43 6.79 -13.45 5.29
C ALA A 43 6.02 -14.37 4.34
N VAL A 44 4.92 -13.88 3.75
CA VAL A 44 4.13 -14.66 2.79
C VAL A 44 4.53 -14.41 1.34
N ASP A 45 5.58 -13.63 1.12
CA ASP A 45 6.07 -13.29 -0.22
C ASP A 45 4.99 -12.68 -1.11
N ALA A 46 4.34 -11.64 -0.58
CA ALA A 46 3.24 -10.97 -1.27
C ALA A 46 3.70 -10.22 -2.52
N PRO A 47 2.84 -10.11 -3.54
CA PRO A 47 3.17 -9.34 -4.75
C PRO A 47 3.12 -7.83 -4.50
N PRO A 48 3.64 -7.01 -5.44
CA PRO A 48 3.69 -5.55 -5.26
C PRO A 48 2.35 -4.90 -4.90
N VAL A 49 1.25 -5.37 -5.49
CA VAL A 49 -0.08 -4.80 -5.25
C VAL A 49 -0.48 -4.90 -3.78
N SER A 50 -0.04 -5.94 -3.09
CA SER A 50 -0.38 -6.13 -1.67
C SER A 50 0.33 -5.13 -0.77
N TYR A 51 1.47 -4.62 -1.20
CA TYR A 51 2.19 -3.60 -0.44
C TYR A 51 1.62 -2.20 -0.62
N ALA A 52 1.00 -1.93 -1.78
CA ALA A 52 0.62 -0.57 -2.16
C ALA A 52 -0.21 0.17 -1.11
N LEU A 53 -1.29 -0.44 -0.64
CA LEU A 53 -2.17 0.20 0.34
C LEU A 53 -1.44 0.45 1.67
N ASN A 54 -0.68 -0.54 2.14
CA ASN A 54 0.02 -0.41 3.42
C ASN A 54 1.14 0.62 3.35
N LEU A 55 1.79 0.76 2.20
CA LEU A 55 2.81 1.79 2.01
C LEU A 55 2.19 3.18 1.97
N GLU A 56 1.03 3.31 1.34
CA GLU A 56 0.29 4.58 1.31
C GLU A 56 -0.11 5.00 2.72
N VAL A 57 -0.74 4.10 3.47
CA VAL A 57 -1.14 4.37 4.85
C VAL A 57 0.08 4.64 5.71
N GLY A 58 1.17 3.89 5.50
CA GLY A 58 2.43 4.11 6.20
C GLY A 58 2.95 5.52 6.04
N GLY A 59 2.94 6.03 4.80
CA GLY A 59 3.33 7.40 4.53
C GLY A 59 2.48 8.43 5.27
N GLU A 60 1.17 8.18 5.34
CA GLU A 60 0.24 9.06 6.05
C GLU A 60 0.50 9.10 7.55
N VAL A 61 0.95 8.01 8.15
CA VAL A 61 1.25 7.96 9.58
C VAL A 61 2.72 8.25 9.90
N GLY A 62 3.49 8.67 8.91
CA GLY A 62 4.86 9.15 9.11
C GLY A 62 5.96 8.10 9.02
N LEU A 63 5.67 6.93 8.48
CA LEU A 63 6.70 5.92 8.25
C LEU A 63 7.54 6.27 7.02
N ASP A 64 8.84 6.02 7.10
CA ASP A 64 9.77 6.31 6.02
C ASP A 64 10.56 5.07 5.60
N ALA A 65 11.49 5.26 4.66
CA ALA A 65 12.32 4.16 4.14
C ALA A 65 13.17 3.51 5.22
N GLU A 66 13.59 4.27 6.22
CA GLU A 66 14.38 3.73 7.32
C GLU A 66 13.56 2.78 8.18
N ASP A 67 12.27 3.12 8.39
CA ASP A 67 11.35 2.23 9.11
C ASP A 67 11.17 0.92 8.36
N LEU A 68 11.03 0.98 7.04
CA LEU A 68 10.92 -0.23 6.21
C LEU A 68 12.18 -1.09 6.29
N ARG A 69 13.35 -0.46 6.24
CA ARG A 69 14.61 -1.18 6.41
C ARG A 69 14.70 -1.82 7.78
N GLY A 70 14.19 -1.14 8.80
CA GLY A 70 14.13 -1.67 10.16
C GLY A 70 13.30 -2.93 10.23
N VAL A 71 12.15 -2.96 9.58
CA VAL A 71 11.29 -4.13 9.51
C VAL A 71 12.03 -5.29 8.85
N LEU A 72 12.59 -5.04 7.66
CA LEU A 72 13.31 -6.08 6.90
C LEU A 72 14.48 -6.66 7.71
N THR A 73 15.21 -5.78 8.38
CA THR A 73 16.33 -6.19 9.22
C THR A 73 15.86 -7.05 10.40
N ALA A 74 14.77 -6.64 11.04
CA ALA A 74 14.24 -7.33 12.21
C ALA A 74 13.76 -8.74 11.87
N ILE A 75 13.12 -8.93 10.72
CA ILE A 75 12.51 -10.20 10.36
C ILE A 75 13.43 -11.11 9.53
N ALA A 76 14.54 -10.59 9.03
CA ALA A 76 15.46 -11.36 8.18
C ALA A 76 15.86 -12.71 8.76
N PRO A 77 16.18 -12.82 10.07
CA PRO A 77 16.54 -14.12 10.64
C PRO A 77 15.39 -15.15 10.62
N ILE A 78 14.16 -14.67 10.52
CA ILE A 78 12.98 -15.54 10.53
C ILE A 78 12.59 -15.96 9.12
N VAL A 79 12.51 -14.96 8.19
CA VAL A 79 11.96 -15.20 6.85
C VAL A 79 13.02 -15.61 5.84
N GLY A 80 14.28 -15.26 6.08
CA GLY A 80 15.39 -15.63 5.21
C GLY A 80 15.69 -14.65 4.09
N THR A 81 16.90 -14.77 3.54
CA THR A 81 17.43 -13.84 2.55
C THR A 81 16.60 -13.74 1.28
N ALA A 82 16.10 -14.88 0.77
CA ALA A 82 15.34 -14.88 -0.48
C ALA A 82 14.06 -14.04 -0.37
N ARG A 83 13.34 -14.16 0.75
CA ARG A 83 12.12 -13.40 0.95
C ARG A 83 12.39 -11.92 1.18
N VAL A 84 13.47 -11.58 1.87
CA VAL A 84 13.86 -10.19 2.06
C VAL A 84 14.22 -9.55 0.73
N ALA A 85 14.97 -10.25 -0.12
CA ALA A 85 15.32 -9.74 -1.45
C ALA A 85 14.10 -9.56 -2.33
N SER A 86 13.20 -10.55 -2.32
CA SER A 86 11.94 -10.48 -3.07
C SER A 86 11.08 -9.30 -2.59
N ALA A 87 10.97 -9.13 -1.27
CA ALA A 87 10.19 -8.04 -0.68
C ALA A 87 10.76 -6.67 -1.07
N THR A 88 12.07 -6.52 -1.06
CA THR A 88 12.72 -5.27 -1.46
C THR A 88 12.33 -4.90 -2.88
N GLY A 89 12.41 -5.84 -3.82
CA GLY A 89 12.01 -5.62 -5.20
C GLY A 89 10.53 -5.28 -5.34
N ASN A 90 9.67 -5.97 -4.61
CA ASN A 90 8.23 -5.75 -4.67
C ASN A 90 7.82 -4.42 -4.06
N ILE A 91 8.47 -4.00 -2.98
CA ILE A 91 8.24 -2.68 -2.36
C ILE A 91 8.64 -1.57 -3.33
N VAL A 92 9.80 -1.70 -3.97
CA VAL A 92 10.26 -0.72 -4.95
C VAL A 92 9.27 -0.60 -6.11
N LYS A 93 8.76 -1.72 -6.61
CA LYS A 93 7.76 -1.72 -7.68
C LYS A 93 6.45 -1.04 -7.24
N ALA A 94 6.01 -1.32 -6.02
CA ALA A 94 4.79 -0.70 -5.49
C ALA A 94 4.95 0.81 -5.34
N LEU A 95 6.08 1.28 -4.84
CA LEU A 95 6.37 2.71 -4.70
C LEU A 95 6.49 3.40 -6.05
N ALA A 96 7.12 2.76 -7.03
CA ALA A 96 7.25 3.32 -8.37
C ALA A 96 5.88 3.51 -9.04
N ALA A 97 4.99 2.52 -8.90
CA ALA A 97 3.64 2.62 -9.44
C ALA A 97 2.85 3.75 -8.79
N GLU A 98 2.99 3.93 -7.49
CA GLU A 98 2.33 5.00 -6.75
C GLU A 98 2.82 6.38 -7.21
N ILE A 99 4.13 6.54 -7.39
CA ILE A 99 4.72 7.78 -7.88
C ILE A 99 4.22 8.10 -9.30
N GLU A 100 4.14 7.11 -10.18
CA GLU A 100 3.62 7.31 -11.53
C GLU A 100 2.18 7.78 -11.53
N LEU A 101 1.35 7.24 -10.64
CA LEU A 101 -0.04 7.66 -10.52
C LEU A 101 -0.15 9.09 -9.99
N GLU A 102 0.65 9.47 -9.01
CA GLU A 102 0.68 10.82 -8.49
C GLU A 102 1.10 11.83 -9.56
N ASP A 103 2.15 11.50 -10.32
CA ASP A 103 2.62 12.36 -11.40
C ASP A 103 1.55 12.55 -12.47
N LEU A 104 0.81 11.48 -12.79
CA LEU A 104 -0.27 11.55 -13.75
C LEU A 104 -1.41 12.43 -13.26
N GLU A 105 -1.78 12.30 -11.99
CA GLU A 105 -2.81 13.15 -11.40
C GLU A 105 -2.45 14.61 -11.42
N ILE A 106 -1.20 14.94 -11.08
CA ILE A 106 -0.69 16.30 -11.11
C ILE A 106 -0.73 16.86 -12.53
N ALA A 107 -0.29 16.06 -13.51
CA ALA A 107 -0.31 16.49 -14.91
C ALA A 107 -1.72 16.75 -15.40
N LEU A 108 -2.69 15.91 -15.01
CA LEU A 108 -4.09 16.11 -15.38
C LEU A 108 -4.66 17.36 -14.75
N GLU A 109 -4.34 17.64 -13.49
CA GLU A 109 -4.79 18.84 -12.80
C GLU A 109 -4.23 20.09 -13.46
N GLU A 110 -2.95 20.08 -13.82
CA GLU A 110 -2.32 21.21 -14.51
C GLU A 110 -2.97 21.48 -15.87
N GLU A 111 -3.29 20.40 -16.59
CA GLU A 111 -3.95 20.51 -17.88
C GLU A 111 -5.35 21.11 -17.75
N LEU A 112 -6.11 20.68 -16.74
CA LEU A 112 -7.44 21.22 -16.48
C LEU A 112 -7.39 22.69 -16.08
N GLU A 113 -6.40 23.08 -15.26
CA GLU A 113 -6.22 24.47 -14.88
C GLU A 113 -5.87 25.34 -16.10
N ALA A 114 -5.04 24.84 -16.99
CA ALA A 114 -4.68 25.54 -18.20
C ALA A 114 -5.89 25.77 -19.12
N GLU A 115 -6.77 24.76 -19.20
CA GLU A 115 -8.01 24.87 -19.96
C GLU A 115 -8.96 25.90 -19.36
N GLU A 116 -9.09 25.91 -18.03
CA GLU A 116 -9.91 26.91 -17.35
C GLU A 116 -9.40 28.32 -17.59
N ASP A 117 -8.09 28.50 -17.48
CA ASP A 117 -7.48 29.82 -17.75
C ASP A 117 -7.66 30.23 -19.20
N GLY A 118 -7.64 29.27 -20.10
CA GLY A 118 -7.85 29.53 -21.52
C GLY A 118 -9.28 29.91 -21.86
N LEU A 119 -10.24 29.57 -21.02
CA LEU A 119 -11.65 29.89 -21.23
C LEU A 119 -12.03 31.29 -20.71
N THR A 120 -11.20 31.85 -19.88
CA THR A 120 -11.45 33.21 -19.35
C THR A 120 -10.69 34.23 -20.11
#